data_0c7977ffb90306c3ef945f06f33b1fb3
#
_entry.id   0c7977ffb90306c3ef945f06f33b1fb3
#
_cell.length_a   1.000
_cell.length_b   1.000
_cell.length_c   1.000
_cell.angle_alpha   90.00
_cell.angle_beta   90.00
_cell.angle_gamma   90.00
#
_symmetry.space_group_name_H-M   'P 1'
#
loop_
_entity.id
_entity.type
_entity.pdbx_description
1 polymer ?
#
loop_
_entity_poly.entity_id
_entity_poly.type
_entity_poly.pdbx_seq_one_letter_code
_entity_poly.pdbx_strand_id
1 'polypeptide(L)'
;MSLAGTSLPIVLVPVGTDEDALDACLAALDAATPTGTRVWLADDAQAGPRGNAIIERWLAQTPLQAAHTRRASPIGEAAHLDEALRACGGGDVAILASDARPAPGWLERLQECLARDPGIATATPWSNAGEAAAWPRIGEIVEVDASPAKLARACAQLGNANPSLPSAVTHAVLLRGTARMRAGGLDPASYRSWYAASIDLSLRLSGLGWRNALCEAAFVARDVEGQPADGDMDALSVRWPAWHAQLAHFLMDDPLRPLRERLGDALGRLDSVPPQPDLFADAS
;
A
#
# COMPACT_ATOMS: atom_id res chain seq x y z
N MET A 1 8.43 -19.73 19.06
CA MET A 1 7.06 -19.37 19.51
C MET A 1 6.20 -19.30 18.25
N SER A 2 5.29 -20.26 18.09
CA SER A 2 4.33 -20.27 16.98
C SER A 2 3.40 -19.07 17.15
N LEU A 3 3.32 -18.19 16.15
CA LEU A 3 2.34 -17.10 16.10
C LEU A 3 0.95 -17.76 16.01
N ALA A 4 0.27 -17.84 17.13
CA ALA A 4 -1.11 -18.33 17.20
C ALA A 4 -1.95 -17.45 16.23
N GLY A 5 -2.52 -18.09 15.22
CA GLY A 5 -3.50 -17.67 14.23
C GLY A 5 -4.05 -16.25 14.27
N THR A 6 -3.23 -15.23 14.06
CA THR A 6 -3.73 -13.91 13.68
C THR A 6 -4.25 -14.02 12.26
N SER A 7 -5.57 -13.86 12.08
CA SER A 7 -6.15 -13.81 10.74
C SER A 7 -5.49 -12.66 9.95
N LEU A 8 -5.20 -12.91 8.67
CA LEU A 8 -4.70 -11.87 7.77
C LEU A 8 -5.68 -10.68 7.74
N PRO A 9 -5.17 -9.45 7.58
CA PRO A 9 -6.00 -8.27 7.44
C PRO A 9 -6.89 -8.36 6.20
N ILE A 10 -8.00 -7.62 6.21
CA ILE A 10 -8.80 -7.44 4.99
C ILE A 10 -8.00 -6.56 4.05
N VAL A 11 -7.91 -6.93 2.78
CA VAL A 11 -7.42 -6.07 1.71
C VAL A 11 -8.60 -5.30 1.14
N LEU A 12 -8.61 -3.99 1.31
CA LEU A 12 -9.60 -3.07 0.77
C LEU A 12 -9.03 -2.39 -0.47
N VAL A 13 -9.70 -2.55 -1.61
CA VAL A 13 -9.31 -1.95 -2.89
C VAL A 13 -10.40 -0.95 -3.29
N PRO A 14 -10.19 0.35 -3.11
CA PRO A 14 -11.07 1.36 -3.70
C PRO A 14 -10.91 1.32 -5.23
N VAL A 15 -12.00 1.03 -5.93
CA VAL A 15 -11.98 0.86 -7.40
C VAL A 15 -11.88 2.23 -8.07
N GLY A 16 -10.86 2.39 -8.92
CA GLY A 16 -10.63 3.59 -9.74
C GLY A 16 -11.22 3.47 -11.14
N THR A 17 -10.94 4.47 -11.97
CA THR A 17 -11.46 4.58 -13.35
C THR A 17 -10.58 3.92 -14.40
N ASP A 18 -9.31 3.64 -14.09
CA ASP A 18 -8.37 2.98 -15.02
C ASP A 18 -8.59 1.47 -15.01
N GLU A 19 -9.25 0.99 -16.06
CA GLU A 19 -9.66 -0.41 -16.16
C GLU A 19 -8.51 -1.35 -16.51
N ASP A 20 -7.49 -0.89 -17.25
CA ASP A 20 -6.29 -1.68 -17.56
C ASP A 20 -5.41 -1.85 -16.32
N ALA A 21 -5.23 -0.77 -15.56
CA ALA A 21 -4.51 -0.81 -14.29
C ALA A 21 -5.24 -1.68 -13.26
N LEU A 22 -6.57 -1.64 -13.20
CA LEU A 22 -7.38 -2.51 -12.35
C LEU A 22 -7.17 -3.99 -12.70
N ASP A 23 -7.20 -4.38 -13.98
CA ASP A 23 -6.96 -5.77 -14.40
C ASP A 23 -5.56 -6.25 -13.97
N ALA A 24 -4.55 -5.42 -14.17
CA ALA A 24 -3.18 -5.70 -13.73
C ALA A 24 -3.05 -5.81 -12.19
N CYS A 25 -3.75 -4.95 -11.43
CA CYS A 25 -3.82 -5.00 -9.97
C CYS A 25 -4.42 -6.32 -9.48
N LEU A 26 -5.57 -6.72 -10.04
CA LEU A 26 -6.27 -7.95 -9.65
C LEU A 26 -5.44 -9.21 -9.96
N ALA A 27 -4.76 -9.24 -11.12
CA ALA A 27 -3.84 -10.31 -11.46
C ALA A 27 -2.64 -10.39 -10.48
N ALA A 28 -2.09 -9.23 -10.09
CA ALA A 28 -1.01 -9.16 -9.11
C ALA A 28 -1.46 -9.58 -7.70
N LEU A 29 -2.70 -9.25 -7.31
CA LEU A 29 -3.29 -9.70 -6.05
C LEU A 29 -3.34 -11.23 -5.98
N ASP A 30 -3.83 -11.91 -7.03
CA ASP A 30 -3.89 -13.37 -7.07
C ASP A 30 -2.50 -14.02 -6.97
N ALA A 31 -1.50 -13.39 -7.61
CA ALA A 31 -0.14 -13.92 -7.64
C ALA A 31 0.65 -13.67 -6.34
N ALA A 32 0.31 -12.61 -5.58
CA ALA A 32 1.13 -12.10 -4.49
C ALA A 32 0.50 -12.22 -3.10
N THR A 33 -0.78 -12.58 -3.02
CA THR A 33 -1.54 -12.59 -1.77
C THR A 33 -1.89 -14.02 -1.37
N PRO A 34 -1.77 -14.42 -0.09
CA PRO A 34 -2.09 -15.77 0.36
C PRO A 34 -3.54 -16.16 0.05
N THR A 35 -3.70 -17.40 -0.45
CA THR A 35 -5.02 -18.00 -0.71
C THR A 35 -5.94 -17.87 0.51
N GLY A 36 -7.21 -17.54 0.27
CA GLY A 36 -8.21 -17.37 1.32
C GLY A 36 -8.14 -16.03 2.08
N THR A 37 -7.24 -15.13 1.69
CA THR A 37 -7.27 -13.73 2.19
C THR A 37 -8.56 -13.05 1.76
N ARG A 38 -9.17 -12.30 2.67
CA ARG A 38 -10.36 -11.52 2.36
C ARG A 38 -10.00 -10.27 1.58
N VAL A 39 -10.60 -10.10 0.41
CA VAL A 39 -10.43 -8.92 -0.46
C VAL A 39 -11.78 -8.28 -0.71
N TRP A 40 -11.87 -6.99 -0.53
CA TRP A 40 -13.06 -6.22 -0.80
C TRP A 40 -12.80 -5.13 -1.83
N LEU A 41 -13.39 -5.27 -3.02
CA LEU A 41 -13.41 -4.25 -4.05
C LEU A 41 -14.57 -3.29 -3.74
N ALA A 42 -14.24 -2.08 -3.33
CA ALA A 42 -15.21 -1.04 -2.98
C ALA A 42 -15.31 -0.03 -4.13
N ASP A 43 -16.42 -0.03 -4.87
CA ASP A 43 -16.63 0.78 -6.06
C ASP A 43 -17.61 1.93 -5.80
N ASP A 44 -17.10 3.15 -5.81
CA ASP A 44 -17.87 4.39 -5.75
C ASP A 44 -18.49 4.76 -7.11
N ALA A 45 -19.05 3.78 -7.82
CA ALA A 45 -19.58 3.91 -9.17
C ALA A 45 -18.54 4.37 -10.20
N GLN A 46 -17.26 4.04 -10.00
CA GLN A 46 -16.14 4.44 -10.86
C GLN A 46 -15.90 3.47 -12.02
N ALA A 47 -16.11 2.16 -11.80
CA ALA A 47 -15.92 1.16 -12.85
C ALA A 47 -16.91 1.38 -14.01
N GLY A 48 -16.40 1.46 -15.24
CA GLY A 48 -17.21 1.44 -16.44
C GLY A 48 -17.72 0.02 -16.75
N PRO A 49 -18.40 -0.18 -17.89
CA PRO A 49 -18.90 -1.51 -18.30
C PRO A 49 -17.80 -2.55 -18.42
N ARG A 50 -16.63 -2.18 -18.96
CA ARG A 50 -15.47 -3.06 -19.09
C ARG A 50 -14.85 -3.37 -17.72
N GLY A 51 -14.73 -2.37 -16.83
CA GLY A 51 -14.24 -2.56 -15.46
C GLY A 51 -15.12 -3.52 -14.69
N ASN A 52 -16.45 -3.42 -14.79
CA ASN A 52 -17.36 -4.39 -14.19
C ASN A 52 -17.15 -5.81 -14.74
N ALA A 53 -16.99 -5.97 -16.06
CA ALA A 53 -16.72 -7.27 -16.66
C ALA A 53 -15.37 -7.88 -16.19
N ILE A 54 -14.35 -7.04 -15.99
CA ILE A 54 -13.05 -7.44 -15.41
C ILE A 54 -13.27 -7.96 -13.98
N ILE A 55 -13.98 -7.21 -13.14
CA ILE A 55 -14.27 -7.59 -11.75
C ILE A 55 -15.06 -8.90 -11.70
N GLU A 56 -16.12 -9.03 -12.48
CA GLU A 56 -16.96 -10.25 -12.51
C GLU A 56 -16.15 -11.48 -12.94
N ARG A 57 -15.34 -11.36 -13.99
CA ARG A 57 -14.44 -12.43 -14.45
C ARG A 57 -13.45 -12.83 -13.34
N TRP A 58 -12.82 -11.86 -12.70
CA TRP A 58 -11.84 -12.11 -11.63
C TRP A 58 -12.51 -12.78 -10.42
N LEU A 59 -13.66 -12.31 -9.97
CA LEU A 59 -14.40 -12.90 -8.84
C LEU A 59 -14.77 -14.37 -9.08
N ALA A 60 -14.99 -14.78 -10.35
CA ALA A 60 -15.31 -16.15 -10.70
C ALA A 60 -14.08 -17.09 -10.67
N GLN A 61 -12.86 -16.57 -10.63
CA GLN A 61 -11.63 -17.37 -10.81
C GLN A 61 -10.65 -17.24 -9.65
N THR A 62 -10.70 -16.14 -8.89
CA THR A 62 -9.73 -15.85 -7.83
C THR A 62 -9.74 -16.89 -6.71
N PRO A 63 -8.56 -17.31 -6.19
CA PRO A 63 -8.45 -18.17 -5.01
C PRO A 63 -8.65 -17.40 -3.69
N LEU A 64 -8.86 -16.08 -3.75
CA LEU A 64 -9.07 -15.20 -2.61
C LEU A 64 -10.55 -15.18 -2.18
N GLN A 65 -10.82 -14.82 -0.94
CA GLN A 65 -12.19 -14.60 -0.46
C GLN A 65 -12.66 -13.20 -0.83
N ALA A 66 -12.96 -13.01 -2.11
CA ALA A 66 -13.24 -11.70 -2.68
C ALA A 66 -14.73 -11.34 -2.66
N ALA A 67 -15.01 -10.05 -2.45
CA ALA A 67 -16.34 -9.46 -2.57
C ALA A 67 -16.23 -8.12 -3.33
N HIS A 68 -17.29 -7.76 -4.04
CA HIS A 68 -17.44 -6.48 -4.70
C HIS A 68 -18.71 -5.79 -4.25
N THR A 69 -18.60 -4.52 -3.94
CA THR A 69 -19.78 -3.66 -3.68
C THR A 69 -19.67 -2.41 -4.54
N ARG A 70 -20.78 -2.04 -5.16
CA ARG A 70 -20.87 -0.85 -6.02
C ARG A 70 -21.99 0.07 -5.54
N ARG A 71 -21.72 1.34 -5.45
CA ARG A 71 -22.73 2.36 -5.19
C ARG A 71 -23.55 2.66 -6.45
N ALA A 72 -24.78 3.10 -6.25
CA ALA A 72 -25.63 3.56 -7.37
C ALA A 72 -25.15 4.91 -7.94
N SER A 73 -24.55 5.76 -7.10
CA SER A 73 -23.96 7.04 -7.46
C SER A 73 -22.74 7.34 -6.60
N PRO A 74 -21.74 8.06 -7.11
CA PRO A 74 -20.54 8.38 -6.36
C PRO A 74 -20.82 9.37 -5.23
N ILE A 75 -20.10 9.20 -4.12
CA ILE A 75 -20.10 10.14 -2.99
C ILE A 75 -18.74 10.80 -2.78
N GLY A 76 -17.74 10.41 -3.57
CA GLY A 76 -16.37 10.89 -3.51
C GLY A 76 -15.42 9.94 -2.79
N GLU A 77 -14.17 9.97 -3.24
CA GLU A 77 -13.15 9.00 -2.89
C GLU A 77 -12.94 8.88 -1.36
N ALA A 78 -12.67 10.00 -0.68
CA ALA A 78 -12.44 9.98 0.77
C ALA A 78 -13.67 9.54 1.56
N ALA A 79 -14.88 9.96 1.14
CA ALA A 79 -16.12 9.59 1.82
C ALA A 79 -16.43 8.10 1.68
N HIS A 80 -16.30 7.58 0.46
CA HIS A 80 -16.53 6.16 0.19
C HIS A 80 -15.50 5.28 0.89
N LEU A 81 -14.22 5.67 0.88
CA LEU A 81 -13.18 4.94 1.58
C LEU A 81 -13.40 4.93 3.10
N ASP A 82 -13.83 6.05 3.70
CA ASP A 82 -14.13 6.11 5.13
C ASP A 82 -15.32 5.22 5.50
N GLU A 83 -16.39 5.19 4.69
CA GLU A 83 -17.51 4.25 4.88
C GLU A 83 -17.04 2.79 4.81
N ALA A 84 -16.22 2.45 3.81
CA ALA A 84 -15.67 1.11 3.64
C ALA A 84 -14.76 0.72 4.83
N LEU A 85 -13.90 1.62 5.29
CA LEU A 85 -13.05 1.40 6.46
C LEU A 85 -13.87 1.17 7.73
N ARG A 86 -14.98 1.91 7.93
CA ARG A 86 -15.88 1.69 9.07
C ARG A 86 -16.55 0.32 8.99
N ALA A 87 -16.97 -0.11 7.78
CA ALA A 87 -17.58 -1.42 7.56
C ALA A 87 -16.60 -2.58 7.82
N CYS A 88 -15.28 -2.37 7.68
CA CYS A 88 -14.27 -3.36 8.07
C CYS A 88 -14.17 -3.59 9.59
N GLY A 89 -14.87 -2.80 10.42
CA GLY A 89 -14.85 -2.93 11.88
C GLY A 89 -13.51 -2.54 12.51
N GLY A 90 -13.16 -3.15 13.66
CA GLY A 90 -11.99 -2.79 14.46
C GLY A 90 -10.68 -3.50 14.08
N GLY A 91 -10.68 -4.37 13.07
CA GLY A 91 -9.50 -5.09 12.61
C GLY A 91 -8.52 -4.23 11.82
N ASP A 92 -7.30 -4.76 11.62
CA ASP A 92 -6.32 -4.15 10.73
C ASP A 92 -6.81 -4.27 9.29
N VAL A 93 -6.57 -3.23 8.48
CA VAL A 93 -7.01 -3.15 7.09
C VAL A 93 -5.85 -2.71 6.21
N ALA A 94 -5.55 -3.50 5.18
CA ALA A 94 -4.64 -3.11 4.12
C ALA A 94 -5.45 -2.40 3.02
N ILE A 95 -5.16 -1.13 2.76
CA ILE A 95 -5.72 -0.43 1.60
C ILE A 95 -4.69 -0.57 0.48
N LEU A 96 -5.16 -0.96 -0.70
CA LEU A 96 -4.35 -1.08 -1.92
C LEU A 96 -5.00 -0.26 -3.02
N ALA A 97 -4.28 0.66 -3.63
CA ALA A 97 -4.78 1.39 -4.80
C ALA A 97 -5.08 0.42 -5.95
N SER A 98 -6.17 0.64 -6.68
CA SER A 98 -6.60 -0.26 -7.77
C SER A 98 -5.70 -0.25 -9.00
N ASP A 99 -4.69 0.60 -9.02
CA ASP A 99 -3.62 0.70 -10.02
C ASP A 99 -2.26 0.23 -9.48
N ALA A 100 -2.22 -0.31 -8.27
CA ALA A 100 -1.01 -0.80 -7.64
C ALA A 100 -0.87 -2.33 -7.78
N ARG A 101 0.36 -2.81 -7.90
CA ARG A 101 0.70 -4.21 -8.12
C ARG A 101 1.61 -4.72 -7.00
N PRO A 102 1.06 -5.48 -6.04
CA PRO A 102 1.85 -6.01 -4.93
C PRO A 102 2.85 -7.08 -5.40
N ALA A 103 4.02 -7.10 -4.77
CA ALA A 103 4.99 -8.18 -4.91
C ALA A 103 4.73 -9.28 -3.87
N PRO A 104 5.14 -10.55 -4.13
CA PRO A 104 4.88 -11.67 -3.22
C PRO A 104 5.31 -11.42 -1.78
N GLY A 105 4.46 -11.79 -0.82
CA GLY A 105 4.71 -11.61 0.62
C GLY A 105 4.45 -10.21 1.16
N TRP A 106 3.92 -9.30 0.35
CA TRP A 106 3.67 -7.90 0.75
C TRP A 106 2.80 -7.78 2.00
N LEU A 107 1.70 -8.51 2.04
CA LEU A 107 0.70 -8.39 3.10
C LEU A 107 1.22 -8.96 4.44
N GLU A 108 1.88 -10.11 4.39
CA GLU A 108 2.49 -10.76 5.56
C GLU A 108 3.59 -9.88 6.15
N ARG A 109 4.42 -9.23 5.30
CA ARG A 109 5.47 -8.31 5.75
C ARG A 109 4.91 -7.06 6.41
N LEU A 110 3.85 -6.48 5.83
CA LEU A 110 3.15 -5.35 6.46
C LEU A 110 2.54 -5.76 7.81
N GLN A 111 1.94 -6.94 7.91
CA GLN A 111 1.39 -7.46 9.16
C GLN A 111 2.49 -7.71 10.21
N GLU A 112 3.62 -8.30 9.82
CA GLU A 112 4.78 -8.48 10.69
C GLU A 112 5.33 -7.14 11.19
N CYS A 113 5.38 -6.10 10.34
CA CYS A 113 5.80 -4.76 10.72
C CYS A 113 4.93 -4.21 11.87
N LEU A 114 3.60 -4.27 11.75
CA LEU A 114 2.69 -3.84 12.83
C LEU A 114 2.80 -4.74 14.07
N ALA A 115 2.97 -6.05 13.90
CA ALA A 115 3.03 -6.99 15.03
C ALA A 115 4.28 -6.80 15.91
N ARG A 116 5.40 -6.35 15.32
CA ARG A 116 6.66 -6.12 16.04
C ARG A 116 6.66 -4.87 16.90
N ASP A 117 5.94 -3.85 16.49
CA ASP A 117 5.92 -2.58 17.21
C ASP A 117 4.49 -2.05 17.36
N PRO A 118 3.92 -2.06 18.58
CA PRO A 118 2.60 -1.52 18.85
C PRO A 118 2.51 0.01 18.67
N GLY A 119 3.64 0.71 18.63
CA GLY A 119 3.72 2.14 18.35
C GLY A 119 3.53 2.51 16.88
N ILE A 120 3.52 1.52 15.95
CA ILE A 120 3.25 1.76 14.53
C ILE A 120 1.75 1.72 14.29
N ALA A 121 1.19 2.80 13.73
CA ALA A 121 -0.21 2.88 13.31
C ALA A 121 -0.40 2.53 11.83
N THR A 122 0.57 2.88 10.98
CA THR A 122 0.54 2.62 9.54
C THR A 122 1.85 2.00 9.07
N ALA A 123 1.76 0.98 8.22
CA ALA A 123 2.92 0.40 7.55
C ALA A 123 2.74 0.57 6.04
N THR A 124 3.69 1.26 5.40
CA THR A 124 3.74 1.55 3.97
C THR A 124 4.87 0.74 3.34
N PRO A 125 4.68 -0.02 2.26
CA PRO A 125 5.75 -0.72 1.56
C PRO A 125 6.58 0.24 0.68
N TRP A 126 7.73 -0.19 0.15
CA TRP A 126 8.39 0.48 -0.95
C TRP A 126 7.51 0.51 -2.20
N SER A 127 7.71 1.53 -3.03
CA SER A 127 7.13 1.61 -4.39
C SER A 127 8.08 2.31 -5.34
N ASN A 128 7.93 2.07 -6.62
CA ASN A 128 8.60 2.84 -7.68
C ASN A 128 7.93 4.19 -7.98
N ALA A 129 6.74 4.44 -7.41
CA ALA A 129 5.98 5.70 -7.45
C ALA A 129 5.39 5.97 -6.07
N GLY A 130 6.24 6.03 -5.03
CA GLY A 130 5.84 6.04 -3.63
C GLY A 130 6.24 7.31 -2.87
N GLU A 131 6.44 8.42 -3.52
CA GLU A 131 6.80 9.69 -2.86
C GLU A 131 7.96 9.51 -1.85
N ALA A 132 7.68 9.70 -0.55
CA ALA A 132 8.65 9.47 0.52
C ALA A 132 9.13 8.01 0.60
N ALA A 133 8.29 7.04 0.23
CA ALA A 133 8.60 5.61 0.16
C ALA A 133 9.04 5.15 -1.23
N ALA A 134 9.45 6.07 -2.12
CA ALA A 134 9.89 5.72 -3.47
C ALA A 134 11.28 5.09 -3.50
N TRP A 135 11.44 4.12 -4.40
CA TRP A 135 12.70 3.50 -4.81
C TRP A 135 12.75 3.40 -6.34
N PRO A 136 13.86 3.66 -7.02
CA PRO A 136 15.21 3.90 -6.49
C PRO A 136 15.46 5.34 -6.03
N ARG A 137 14.60 6.29 -6.40
CA ARG A 137 14.78 7.72 -6.07
C ARG A 137 13.55 8.28 -5.37
N ILE A 138 13.80 9.07 -4.33
CA ILE A 138 12.74 9.71 -3.56
C ILE A 138 12.01 10.74 -4.42
N GLY A 139 10.67 10.75 -4.35
CA GLY A 139 9.83 11.73 -5.06
C GLY A 139 9.84 11.60 -6.58
N GLU A 140 10.34 10.48 -7.13
CA GLU A 140 10.33 10.23 -8.57
C GLU A 140 9.58 8.94 -8.88
N ILE A 141 8.87 8.94 -10.02
CA ILE A 141 8.31 7.73 -10.62
C ILE A 141 9.39 7.13 -11.53
N VAL A 142 9.79 5.90 -11.26
CA VAL A 142 10.84 5.23 -12.02
C VAL A 142 10.33 3.86 -12.48
N GLU A 143 10.46 3.58 -13.78
CA GLU A 143 10.24 2.23 -14.28
C GLU A 143 11.30 1.27 -13.70
N VAL A 144 10.86 0.15 -13.15
CA VAL A 144 11.74 -0.82 -12.51
C VAL A 144 11.80 -2.10 -13.37
N ASP A 145 12.95 -2.33 -13.97
CA ASP A 145 13.24 -3.55 -14.73
C ASP A 145 13.63 -4.69 -13.78
N ALA A 146 12.68 -5.12 -12.97
CA ALA A 146 12.84 -6.28 -12.09
C ALA A 146 11.50 -6.96 -11.88
N SER A 147 11.48 -8.30 -11.89
CA SER A 147 10.27 -9.06 -11.63
C SER A 147 9.77 -8.83 -10.18
N PRO A 148 8.44 -8.90 -9.93
CA PRO A 148 7.89 -8.77 -8.58
C PRO A 148 8.52 -9.75 -7.56
N ALA A 149 8.81 -10.98 -7.99
CA ALA A 149 9.46 -11.98 -7.13
C ALA A 149 10.90 -11.58 -6.76
N LYS A 150 11.64 -10.96 -7.70
CA LYS A 150 12.99 -10.46 -7.44
C LYS A 150 12.97 -9.27 -6.48
N LEU A 151 12.04 -8.32 -6.67
CA LEU A 151 11.82 -7.19 -5.75
C LEU A 151 11.49 -7.69 -4.33
N ALA A 152 10.55 -8.64 -4.20
CA ALA A 152 10.20 -9.23 -2.91
C ALA A 152 11.41 -9.89 -2.21
N ARG A 153 12.25 -10.63 -2.96
CA ARG A 153 13.46 -11.25 -2.42
C ARG A 153 14.51 -10.24 -2.00
N ALA A 154 14.65 -9.15 -2.75
CA ALA A 154 15.60 -8.08 -2.41
C ALA A 154 15.14 -7.32 -1.15
N CYS A 155 13.87 -6.93 -1.08
CA CYS A 155 13.29 -6.28 0.11
C CYS A 155 13.41 -7.13 1.36
N ALA A 156 13.20 -8.44 1.27
CA ALA A 156 13.34 -9.36 2.40
C ALA A 156 14.76 -9.40 3.03
N GLN A 157 15.79 -8.91 2.30
CA GLN A 157 17.16 -8.80 2.79
C GLN A 157 17.44 -7.51 3.58
N LEU A 158 16.54 -6.52 3.56
CA LEU A 158 16.79 -5.21 4.18
C LEU A 158 16.70 -5.22 5.71
N GLY A 159 15.93 -6.12 6.27
CA GLY A 159 15.70 -6.22 7.70
C GLY A 159 14.32 -5.69 8.11
N ASN A 160 14.21 -5.18 9.34
CA ASN A 160 12.94 -4.77 9.94
C ASN A 160 13.16 -3.57 10.88
N ALA A 161 13.88 -2.56 10.42
CA ALA A 161 14.11 -1.34 11.17
C ALA A 161 12.83 -0.48 11.23
N ASN A 162 11.98 -0.62 10.22
CA ASN A 162 10.70 0.07 10.07
C ASN A 162 10.84 1.58 10.36
N PRO A 163 11.67 2.33 9.60
CA PRO A 163 11.92 3.74 9.86
C PRO A 163 10.64 4.55 9.70
N SER A 164 10.57 5.68 10.41
CA SER A 164 9.41 6.56 10.37
C SER A 164 9.27 7.27 9.03
N LEU A 165 8.05 7.39 8.56
CA LEU A 165 7.62 8.23 7.45
C LEU A 165 6.87 9.46 7.98
N PRO A 166 6.89 10.59 7.25
CA PRO A 166 6.09 11.76 7.63
C PRO A 166 4.58 11.48 7.57
N SER A 167 4.14 10.67 6.62
CA SER A 167 2.77 10.15 6.47
C SER A 167 2.78 8.79 5.80
N ALA A 168 1.65 8.08 5.86
CA ALA A 168 1.39 6.94 4.97
C ALA A 168 1.32 7.41 3.51
N VAL A 169 1.62 6.50 2.56
CA VAL A 169 1.56 6.78 1.12
C VAL A 169 0.47 5.91 0.48
N THR A 170 -0.26 6.47 -0.48
CA THR A 170 -1.53 5.93 -0.97
C THR A 170 -1.41 4.83 -2.03
N HIS A 171 -0.21 4.34 -2.38
CA HIS A 171 -0.11 3.15 -3.25
C HIS A 171 -0.54 1.88 -2.51
N ALA A 172 -0.11 1.73 -1.25
CA ALA A 172 -0.56 0.69 -0.34
C ALA A 172 -0.24 1.09 1.10
N VAL A 173 -1.12 0.77 2.04
CA VAL A 173 -0.90 0.98 3.47
C VAL A 173 -1.66 -0.02 4.30
N LEU A 174 -1.01 -0.63 5.29
CA LEU A 174 -1.70 -1.37 6.34
C LEU A 174 -1.98 -0.42 7.52
N LEU A 175 -3.25 -0.27 7.86
CA LEU A 175 -3.73 0.54 8.98
C LEU A 175 -4.00 -0.36 10.19
N ARG A 176 -3.41 -0.02 11.34
CA ARG A 176 -3.77 -0.64 12.62
C ARG A 176 -5.20 -0.25 13.01
N GLY A 177 -6.07 -1.24 13.18
CA GLY A 177 -7.49 -1.01 13.48
C GLY A 177 -7.71 -0.19 14.75
N THR A 178 -7.02 -0.51 15.85
CA THR A 178 -7.14 0.23 17.12
C THR A 178 -6.68 1.69 17.00
N ALA A 179 -5.62 1.96 16.25
CA ALA A 179 -5.12 3.33 16.02
C ALA A 179 -6.12 4.13 15.15
N ARG A 180 -6.61 3.52 14.05
CA ARG A 180 -7.61 4.11 13.16
C ARG A 180 -8.90 4.48 13.92
N MET A 181 -9.43 3.55 14.72
CA MET A 181 -10.63 3.81 15.51
C MET A 181 -10.43 4.95 16.51
N ARG A 182 -9.27 5.02 17.16
CA ARG A 182 -8.96 6.09 18.12
C ARG A 182 -8.78 7.45 17.45
N ALA A 183 -8.28 7.50 16.22
CA ALA A 183 -8.17 8.72 15.42
C ALA A 183 -9.49 9.15 14.77
N GLY A 184 -10.53 8.30 14.77
CA GLY A 184 -11.85 8.62 14.23
C GLY A 184 -12.02 8.35 12.72
N GLY A 185 -11.07 7.63 12.07
CA GLY A 185 -11.13 7.34 10.63
C GLY A 185 -10.63 8.49 9.76
N LEU A 186 -11.01 8.51 8.48
CA LEU A 186 -10.74 9.62 7.58
C LEU A 186 -11.67 10.81 7.88
N ASP A 187 -11.35 11.98 7.35
CA ASP A 187 -12.17 13.21 7.50
C ASP A 187 -12.70 13.68 6.12
N PRO A 188 -13.76 13.02 5.60
CA PRO A 188 -14.31 13.37 4.29
C PRO A 188 -15.07 14.71 4.27
N ALA A 189 -15.30 15.33 5.43
CA ALA A 189 -15.86 16.67 5.50
C ALA A 189 -14.83 17.75 5.13
N SER A 190 -13.56 17.47 5.41
CA SER A 190 -12.45 18.40 5.14
C SER A 190 -11.70 18.05 3.83
N TYR A 191 -11.65 16.77 3.42
CA TYR A 191 -10.85 16.31 2.28
C TYR A 191 -11.68 15.46 1.32
N ARG A 192 -11.44 15.64 0.02
CA ARG A 192 -12.15 14.91 -1.04
C ARG A 192 -11.37 13.71 -1.55
N SER A 193 -10.03 13.80 -1.59
CA SER A 193 -9.16 12.71 -2.03
C SER A 193 -8.71 11.82 -0.87
N TRP A 194 -8.46 10.57 -1.19
CA TRP A 194 -7.76 9.67 -0.26
C TRP A 194 -6.37 10.19 0.07
N TYR A 195 -5.69 10.82 -0.91
CA TYR A 195 -4.37 11.40 -0.74
C TYR A 195 -4.30 12.34 0.47
N ALA A 196 -5.09 13.40 0.47
CA ALA A 196 -5.06 14.39 1.56
C ALA A 196 -5.67 13.84 2.86
N ALA A 197 -6.73 13.04 2.79
CA ALA A 197 -7.33 12.41 3.95
C ALA A 197 -6.38 11.42 4.64
N SER A 198 -5.50 10.75 3.89
CA SER A 198 -4.46 9.87 4.44
C SER A 198 -3.35 10.63 5.16
N ILE A 199 -2.93 11.77 4.61
CA ILE A 199 -1.96 12.66 5.26
C ILE A 199 -2.53 13.18 6.57
N ASP A 200 -3.76 13.69 6.57
CA ASP A 200 -4.44 14.16 7.78
C ASP A 200 -4.56 13.06 8.85
N LEU A 201 -5.02 11.87 8.47
CA LEU A 201 -5.09 10.73 9.39
C LEU A 201 -3.71 10.43 9.98
N SER A 202 -2.66 10.40 9.15
CA SER A 202 -1.28 10.14 9.58
C SER A 202 -0.79 11.17 10.60
N LEU A 203 -1.11 12.44 10.40
CA LEU A 203 -0.72 13.53 11.32
C LEU A 203 -1.52 13.45 12.63
N ARG A 204 -2.81 13.12 12.58
CA ARG A 204 -3.61 12.87 13.80
C ARG A 204 -3.08 11.69 14.61
N LEU A 205 -2.69 10.60 13.93
CA LEU A 205 -2.08 9.43 14.56
C LEU A 205 -0.75 9.78 15.23
N SER A 206 0.08 10.59 14.56
CA SER A 206 1.33 11.11 15.14
C SER A 206 1.08 11.98 16.38
N GLY A 207 0.07 12.85 16.34
CA GLY A 207 -0.36 13.65 17.50
C GLY A 207 -0.88 12.81 18.68
N LEU A 208 -1.32 11.59 18.43
CA LEU A 208 -1.76 10.62 19.45
C LEU A 208 -0.61 9.70 19.94
N GLY A 209 0.62 9.91 19.49
CA GLY A 209 1.81 9.20 19.93
C GLY A 209 2.14 7.93 19.13
N TRP A 210 1.43 7.67 18.01
CA TRP A 210 1.81 6.64 17.05
C TRP A 210 2.75 7.19 15.98
N ARG A 211 3.34 6.28 15.21
CA ARG A 211 4.17 6.64 14.05
C ARG A 211 3.67 5.95 12.78
N ASN A 212 3.93 6.58 11.67
CA ASN A 212 3.81 6.02 10.35
C ASN A 212 5.16 5.41 9.98
N ALA A 213 5.21 4.20 9.44
CA ALA A 213 6.46 3.51 9.20
C ALA A 213 6.57 3.00 7.76
N LEU A 214 7.80 2.99 7.23
CA LEU A 214 8.15 2.21 6.06
C LEU A 214 8.30 0.74 6.48
N CYS A 215 7.65 -0.17 5.78
CA CYS A 215 7.94 -1.60 5.82
C CYS A 215 8.93 -1.93 4.72
N GLU A 216 10.23 -1.82 5.03
CA GLU A 216 11.28 -1.99 4.02
C GLU A 216 11.37 -3.40 3.44
N ALA A 217 10.73 -4.38 4.09
CA ALA A 217 10.69 -5.77 3.64
C ALA A 217 9.61 -6.03 2.57
N ALA A 218 8.76 -5.04 2.23
CA ALA A 218 7.66 -5.17 1.28
C ALA A 218 7.79 -4.21 0.11
N PHE A 219 7.29 -4.60 -1.06
CA PHE A 219 7.24 -3.78 -2.28
C PHE A 219 5.87 -3.87 -2.93
N VAL A 220 5.35 -2.72 -3.39
CA VAL A 220 4.12 -2.61 -4.18
C VAL A 220 4.39 -1.62 -5.32
N ALA A 221 4.40 -2.11 -6.55
CA ALA A 221 4.64 -1.26 -7.72
C ALA A 221 3.40 -0.43 -8.07
N ARG A 222 3.62 0.76 -8.64
CA ARG A 222 2.58 1.65 -9.17
C ARG A 222 3.17 2.52 -10.28
N ASP A 223 2.37 2.90 -11.27
CA ASP A 223 2.84 3.71 -12.40
C ASP A 223 2.54 5.21 -12.24
N VAL A 224 1.74 5.58 -11.25
CA VAL A 224 1.36 6.96 -10.92
C VAL A 224 1.44 7.20 -9.43
N GLU A 225 1.55 8.45 -9.01
CA GLU A 225 1.40 8.84 -7.60
C GLU A 225 -0.04 9.25 -7.29
N GLY A 226 -0.41 9.15 -6.01
CA GLY A 226 -1.67 9.71 -5.53
C GLY A 226 -1.72 11.22 -5.73
N GLN A 227 -2.90 11.74 -6.02
CA GLN A 227 -3.08 13.17 -6.27
C GLN A 227 -4.14 13.75 -5.32
N PRO A 228 -3.92 14.98 -4.81
CA PRO A 228 -4.94 15.70 -4.06
C PRO A 228 -6.08 16.15 -4.99
N ALA A 229 -7.28 16.24 -4.46
CA ALA A 229 -8.36 16.94 -5.15
C ALA A 229 -8.22 18.47 -4.96
N ASP A 230 -8.94 19.23 -5.81
CA ASP A 230 -8.93 20.69 -5.74
C ASP A 230 -9.33 21.19 -4.35
N GLY A 231 -8.51 22.06 -3.77
CA GLY A 231 -8.70 22.64 -2.45
C GLY A 231 -8.20 21.78 -1.27
N ASP A 232 -7.89 20.50 -1.47
CA ASP A 232 -7.43 19.61 -0.40
C ASP A 232 -6.12 20.08 0.23
N MET A 233 -5.16 20.56 -0.59
CA MET A 233 -3.87 21.01 -0.08
C MET A 233 -3.98 22.34 0.68
N ASP A 234 -4.93 23.21 0.30
CA ASP A 234 -5.23 24.42 1.05
C ASP A 234 -5.83 24.08 2.43
N ALA A 235 -6.80 23.17 2.47
CA ALA A 235 -7.39 22.69 3.70
C ALA A 235 -6.34 22.03 4.63
N LEU A 236 -5.44 21.23 4.04
CA LEU A 236 -4.35 20.59 4.76
C LEU A 236 -3.38 21.63 5.34
N SER A 237 -3.03 22.66 4.57
CA SER A 237 -2.13 23.74 4.98
C SER A 237 -2.71 24.58 6.13
N VAL A 238 -4.02 24.82 6.11
CA VAL A 238 -4.71 25.53 7.20
C VAL A 238 -4.70 24.69 8.48
N ARG A 239 -5.01 23.41 8.40
CA ARG A 239 -5.08 22.52 9.57
C ARG A 239 -3.71 22.14 10.10
N TRP A 240 -2.73 21.93 9.22
CA TRP A 240 -1.38 21.46 9.51
C TRP A 240 -0.31 22.39 8.91
N PRO A 241 -0.15 23.63 9.43
CA PRO A 241 0.73 24.64 8.80
C PRO A 241 2.20 24.20 8.68
N ALA A 242 2.67 23.32 9.56
CA ALA A 242 4.04 22.80 9.54
C ALA A 242 4.27 21.66 8.54
N TRP A 243 3.20 21.08 7.95
CA TRP A 243 3.29 19.87 7.16
C TRP A 243 4.24 19.99 5.96
N HIS A 244 4.06 21.03 5.15
CA HIS A 244 4.90 21.22 3.95
C HIS A 244 6.38 21.39 4.29
N ALA A 245 6.70 22.09 5.37
CA ALA A 245 8.08 22.25 5.82
C ALA A 245 8.65 20.92 6.34
N GLN A 246 7.88 20.13 7.07
CA GLN A 246 8.28 18.81 7.55
C GLN A 246 8.54 17.84 6.39
N LEU A 247 7.65 17.80 5.40
CA LEU A 247 7.82 16.97 4.21
C LEU A 247 9.05 17.42 3.40
N ALA A 248 9.21 18.72 3.15
CA ALA A 248 10.37 19.25 2.42
C ALA A 248 11.69 18.90 3.14
N HIS A 249 11.73 19.03 4.47
CA HIS A 249 12.89 18.63 5.27
C HIS A 249 13.20 17.14 5.15
N PHE A 250 12.18 16.28 5.25
CA PHE A 250 12.34 14.84 5.07
C PHE A 250 12.89 14.48 3.68
N LEU A 251 12.36 15.13 2.62
CA LEU A 251 12.80 14.89 1.24
C LEU A 251 14.24 15.37 1.01
N MET A 252 14.64 16.51 1.59
CA MET A 252 16.01 17.04 1.48
C MET A 252 17.02 16.21 2.25
N ASP A 253 16.69 15.77 3.45
CA ASP A 253 17.56 14.96 4.31
C ASP A 253 17.69 13.53 3.80
N ASP A 254 16.65 13.04 3.15
CA ASP A 254 16.55 11.67 2.64
C ASP A 254 17.03 10.60 3.63
N PRO A 255 16.40 10.47 4.81
CA PRO A 255 16.87 9.51 5.83
C PRO A 255 16.77 8.05 5.39
N LEU A 256 16.05 7.77 4.29
CA LEU A 256 15.89 6.43 3.72
C LEU A 256 16.95 6.10 2.67
N ARG A 257 17.84 7.04 2.29
CA ARG A 257 18.90 6.82 1.30
C ARG A 257 19.71 5.55 1.56
N PRO A 258 20.19 5.28 2.79
CA PRO A 258 20.97 4.06 3.04
C PRO A 258 20.17 2.77 2.80
N LEU A 259 18.86 2.79 3.02
CA LEU A 259 17.99 1.65 2.75
C LEU A 259 17.74 1.50 1.24
N ARG A 260 17.60 2.61 0.49
CA ARG A 260 17.48 2.57 -0.98
C ARG A 260 18.73 1.99 -1.62
N GLU A 261 19.91 2.41 -1.18
CA GLU A 261 21.19 1.88 -1.65
C GLU A 261 21.29 0.38 -1.36
N ARG A 262 20.96 -0.05 -0.13
CA ARG A 262 20.95 -1.47 0.24
C ARG A 262 19.97 -2.29 -0.59
N LEU A 263 18.80 -1.74 -0.97
CA LEU A 263 17.85 -2.41 -1.85
C LEU A 263 18.45 -2.57 -3.27
N GLY A 264 19.10 -1.53 -3.79
CA GLY A 264 19.82 -1.59 -5.06
C GLY A 264 20.91 -2.66 -5.06
N ASP A 265 21.74 -2.69 -4.00
CA ASP A 265 22.78 -3.70 -3.81
C ASP A 265 22.21 -5.12 -3.73
N ALA A 266 21.07 -5.29 -3.01
CA ALA A 266 20.39 -6.58 -2.90
C ALA A 266 19.88 -7.06 -4.28
N LEU A 267 19.32 -6.16 -5.08
CA LEU A 267 18.89 -6.48 -6.44
C LEU A 267 20.07 -6.85 -7.34
N GLY A 268 21.17 -6.08 -7.29
CA GLY A 268 22.38 -6.36 -8.05
C GLY A 268 23.01 -7.73 -7.71
N ARG A 269 22.99 -8.10 -6.41
CA ARG A 269 23.47 -9.44 -6.00
C ARG A 269 22.61 -10.57 -6.57
N LEU A 270 21.28 -10.36 -6.67
CA LEU A 270 20.37 -11.35 -7.25
C LEU A 270 20.55 -11.51 -8.76
N ASP A 271 21.07 -10.49 -9.47
CA ASP A 271 21.44 -10.57 -10.88
C ASP A 271 22.73 -11.34 -11.11
N SER A 272 23.66 -11.25 -10.19
CA SER A 272 25.00 -11.88 -10.33
C SER A 272 25.04 -13.35 -9.95
N VAL A 273 23.96 -13.92 -9.40
CA VAL A 273 23.87 -15.36 -9.13
C VAL A 273 23.50 -16.06 -10.44
N PRO A 274 24.39 -16.86 -11.04
CA PRO A 274 24.04 -17.62 -12.24
C PRO A 274 22.85 -18.55 -11.95
N PRO A 275 21.98 -18.81 -12.94
CA PRO A 275 20.90 -19.76 -12.75
C PRO A 275 21.50 -21.10 -12.31
N GLN A 276 21.01 -21.61 -11.18
CA GLN A 276 21.47 -22.89 -10.65
C GLN A 276 21.24 -23.95 -11.73
N PRO A 277 22.28 -24.67 -12.20
CA PRO A 277 22.06 -25.67 -13.20
C PRO A 277 21.05 -26.68 -12.68
N ASP A 278 20.07 -27.01 -13.52
CA ASP A 278 19.08 -28.02 -13.20
C ASP A 278 19.79 -29.36 -13.06
N LEU A 279 20.03 -29.81 -11.84
CA LEU A 279 20.75 -31.04 -11.50
C LEU A 279 20.02 -32.30 -12.01
N PHE A 280 18.83 -32.14 -12.61
CA PHE A 280 17.98 -33.23 -13.14
C PHE A 280 17.78 -33.17 -14.64
N ALA A 281 18.42 -32.25 -15.37
CA ALA A 281 18.25 -32.10 -16.82
C ALA A 281 18.95 -33.21 -17.64
N ASP A 282 19.79 -34.04 -17.02
CA ASP A 282 20.57 -35.12 -17.72
C ASP A 282 20.10 -36.54 -17.40
N ALA A 283 18.83 -36.76 -17.07
CA ALA A 283 18.25 -38.08 -16.87
C ALA A 283 17.13 -38.36 -17.89
N SER A 284 17.46 -38.37 -19.18
CA SER A 284 16.57 -38.88 -20.25
C SER A 284 17.38 -39.64 -21.28
#